data_6dd76d774412df754d58c7cfa024e512
#
_entry.id   6dd76d774412df754d58c7cfa024e512
#
_cell.length_a   1.000
_cell.length_b   1.000
_cell.length_c   1.000
_cell.angle_alpha   90.00
_cell.angle_beta   90.00
_cell.angle_gamma   90.00
#
_symmetry.space_group_name_H-M   'P 1'
#
loop_
_entity.id
_entity.type
_entity.pdbx_description
1 polymer ?
#
loop_
_entity_poly.entity_id
_entity_poly.type
_entity_poly.pdbx_seq_one_letter_code
_entity_poly.pdbx_strand_id
1 'polypeptide(L)'
;IHNRYPDKPFISSENCAVGSTRGWYLGDEPAYGYLDARDRDRDPETWYWGREGTWKYIMRHKWNCGCFQWIAFDHRGEAIWPRLSSASGAFDMFLQKKDAFYQNLSHWSDEPMIHILPHWNHKGMEGVPVNVWVYTNCEECELFLNGQSLGRRKTEKYTHLEWDIPFEAGKLEAIGYNDNKVAVQD
;
A
#
# COMPACT_ATOMS: atom_id res chain seq x y z
N ILE A 1 11.04 25.80 -4.21
CA ILE A 1 11.76 26.31 -3.00
C ILE A 1 13.21 25.90 -3.08
N HIS A 2 13.54 24.63 -3.28
CA HIS A 2 14.93 24.13 -3.36
C HIS A 2 15.79 24.91 -4.38
N ASN A 3 15.33 25.10 -5.59
CA ASN A 3 16.07 25.86 -6.62
C ASN A 3 16.42 27.30 -6.19
N ARG A 4 15.64 27.89 -5.28
CA ARG A 4 15.90 29.22 -4.73
C ARG A 4 16.86 29.19 -3.54
N TYR A 5 16.93 28.06 -2.84
CA TYR A 5 17.74 27.86 -1.63
C TYR A 5 18.42 26.49 -1.66
N PRO A 6 19.39 26.27 -2.56
CA PRO A 6 19.95 24.95 -2.85
C PRO A 6 20.72 24.35 -1.66
N ASP A 7 21.28 25.19 -0.79
CA ASP A 7 22.08 24.77 0.35
C ASP A 7 21.25 24.50 1.62
N LYS A 8 19.92 24.68 1.54
CA LYS A 8 19.03 24.43 2.69
C LYS A 8 18.42 23.04 2.63
N PRO A 9 18.49 22.25 3.70
CA PRO A 9 17.75 21.03 3.79
C PRO A 9 16.25 21.31 3.73
N PHE A 10 15.52 20.43 3.10
CA PHE A 10 14.08 20.50 2.97
C PHE A 10 13.43 19.29 3.68
N ILE A 11 12.38 19.55 4.42
CA ILE A 11 11.51 18.52 5.01
C ILE A 11 10.06 18.88 4.72
N SER A 12 9.28 17.93 4.28
CA SER A 12 7.85 18.13 4.08
C SER A 12 7.11 17.89 5.39
N SER A 13 6.35 18.88 5.84
CA SER A 13 5.61 18.81 7.10
C SER A 13 4.33 17.96 7.01
N GLU A 14 3.85 17.67 5.78
CA GLU A 14 2.66 16.87 5.57
C GLU A 14 2.67 16.27 4.16
N ASN A 15 2.51 14.95 4.09
CA ASN A 15 2.40 14.18 2.84
C ASN A 15 1.47 12.98 3.04
N CYS A 16 1.15 12.31 1.95
CA CYS A 16 0.43 11.03 1.94
C CYS A 16 -0.99 11.10 2.54
N ALA A 17 -1.67 12.24 2.38
CA ALA A 17 -3.07 12.40 2.79
C ALA A 17 -4.04 11.60 1.89
N VAL A 18 -3.70 10.38 1.55
CA VAL A 18 -4.51 9.49 0.71
C VAL A 18 -5.46 8.69 1.60
N GLY A 19 -6.73 8.85 1.35
CA GLY A 19 -7.75 8.12 2.10
C GLY A 19 -7.89 6.68 1.63
N SER A 20 -8.04 5.76 2.56
CA SER A 20 -8.37 4.35 2.31
C SER A 20 -9.31 3.81 3.38
N THR A 21 -10.18 2.88 2.99
CA THR A 21 -11.08 2.18 3.92
C THR A 21 -10.60 0.76 4.10
N ARG A 22 -10.32 0.37 5.35
CA ARG A 22 -9.81 -0.97 5.67
C ARG A 22 -10.73 -2.06 5.10
N GLY A 23 -10.14 -2.99 4.34
CA GLY A 23 -10.85 -4.15 3.78
C GLY A 23 -11.81 -3.84 2.62
N TRP A 24 -11.81 -2.63 2.09
CA TRP A 24 -12.64 -2.26 0.95
C TRP A 24 -11.81 -2.26 -0.35
N TYR A 25 -12.07 -3.21 -1.23
CA TYR A 25 -11.32 -3.40 -2.48
C TYR A 25 -12.23 -3.48 -3.71
N LEU A 26 -13.52 -3.40 -3.49
CA LEU A 26 -14.51 -3.53 -4.55
C LEU A 26 -15.11 -2.16 -4.84
N GLY A 27 -14.99 -1.75 -6.07
CA GLY A 27 -15.83 -0.76 -6.59
C GLY A 27 -15.16 0.50 -7.08
N ASP A 28 -15.62 0.84 -8.25
CA ASP A 28 -15.31 2.07 -8.97
C ASP A 28 -16.02 3.28 -8.35
N GLU A 29 -17.00 3.02 -7.49
CA GLU A 29 -17.74 4.05 -6.82
C GLU A 29 -17.67 3.90 -5.31
N PRO A 30 -17.45 4.98 -4.60
CA PRO A 30 -17.59 5.00 -3.15
C PRO A 30 -19.07 4.93 -2.79
N ALA A 31 -19.71 3.80 -3.08
CA ALA A 31 -21.00 3.51 -2.47
C ALA A 31 -20.80 3.72 -0.97
N TYR A 32 -21.54 4.65 -0.41
CA TYR A 32 -21.42 4.99 1.01
C TYR A 32 -20.10 5.69 1.43
N GLY A 33 -19.32 6.26 0.50
CA GLY A 33 -18.09 7.02 0.78
C GLY A 33 -16.90 6.16 1.18
N TYR A 34 -16.93 4.86 0.93
CA TYR A 34 -15.76 4.00 1.09
C TYR A 34 -14.74 4.29 -0.01
N LEU A 35 -13.48 4.23 0.35
CA LEU A 35 -12.35 4.43 -0.54
C LEU A 35 -11.62 3.10 -0.71
N ASP A 36 -11.07 2.84 -1.88
CA ASP A 36 -10.26 1.65 -2.12
C ASP A 36 -9.15 1.56 -1.06
N ALA A 37 -8.97 0.39 -0.48
CA ALA A 37 -7.97 0.18 0.56
C ALA A 37 -6.53 0.24 0.03
N ARG A 38 -6.34 0.05 -1.28
CA ARG A 38 -5.05 0.22 -1.93
C ARG A 38 -4.68 1.70 -1.98
N ASP A 39 -3.47 2.00 -1.60
CA ASP A 39 -2.89 3.33 -1.74
C ASP A 39 -2.42 3.54 -3.19
N ARG A 40 -3.38 3.66 -4.10
CA ARG A 40 -3.07 3.96 -5.49
C ARG A 40 -2.60 5.40 -5.61
N ASP A 41 -1.46 5.58 -6.26
CA ASP A 41 -1.06 6.90 -6.72
C ASP A 41 -2.16 7.40 -7.67
N ARG A 42 -2.97 8.32 -7.17
CA ARG A 42 -3.92 9.03 -8.01
C ARG A 42 -3.12 9.88 -9.00
N ASP A 43 -3.71 10.08 -10.16
CA ASP A 43 -3.21 10.87 -11.28
C ASP A 43 -2.14 11.90 -10.85
N PRO A 44 -0.93 11.88 -11.44
CA PRO A 44 0.14 12.83 -11.13
C PRO A 44 -0.26 14.30 -11.34
N GLU A 45 -1.36 14.58 -12.02
CA GLU A 45 -1.95 15.91 -12.12
C GLU A 45 -2.75 16.30 -10.86
N THR A 46 -3.12 15.37 -10.01
CA THR A 46 -3.69 15.66 -8.71
C THR A 46 -2.58 15.74 -7.66
N TRP A 47 -2.62 16.75 -6.81
CA TRP A 47 -1.63 17.14 -5.81
C TRP A 47 -1.36 16.09 -4.70
N TYR A 48 -1.97 14.91 -4.79
CA TYR A 48 -1.92 13.87 -3.78
C TYR A 48 -1.20 12.63 -4.31
N TRP A 49 0.07 12.54 -4.03
CA TRP A 49 0.81 11.30 -4.24
C TRP A 49 0.55 10.35 -3.08
N GLY A 50 0.36 9.08 -3.41
CA GLY A 50 0.35 8.00 -2.45
C GLY A 50 1.71 7.86 -1.75
N ARG A 51 1.80 6.92 -0.85
CA ARG A 51 3.04 6.64 -0.10
C ARG A 51 4.16 6.21 -1.03
N GLU A 52 3.87 5.39 -2.02
CA GLU A 52 4.85 4.90 -2.98
C GLU A 52 5.46 6.04 -3.79
N GLY A 53 4.66 6.89 -4.42
CA GLY A 53 5.14 8.04 -5.18
C GLY A 53 5.91 9.03 -4.32
N THR A 54 5.44 9.29 -3.11
CA THR A 54 6.12 10.16 -2.14
C THR A 54 7.51 9.62 -1.77
N TRP A 55 7.63 8.32 -1.44
CA TRP A 55 8.91 7.71 -1.11
C TRP A 55 9.87 7.72 -2.28
N LYS A 56 9.42 7.34 -3.47
CA LYS A 56 10.25 7.42 -4.69
C LYS A 56 10.77 8.83 -4.95
N TYR A 57 9.92 9.83 -4.73
CA TYR A 57 10.33 11.24 -4.87
C TYR A 57 11.39 11.63 -3.85
N ILE A 58 11.14 11.36 -2.57
CA ILE A 58 12.08 11.71 -1.49
C ILE A 58 13.44 11.06 -1.72
N MET A 59 13.46 9.78 -2.03
CA MET A 59 14.71 9.03 -2.18
C MET A 59 15.53 9.41 -3.41
N ARG A 60 14.88 9.99 -4.43
CA ARG A 60 15.59 10.54 -5.62
C ARG A 60 16.26 11.88 -5.34
N HIS A 61 15.84 12.60 -4.32
CA HIS A 61 16.28 13.98 -4.07
C HIS A 61 17.05 14.10 -2.76
N LYS A 62 18.38 14.03 -2.85
CA LYS A 62 19.28 14.05 -1.68
C LYS A 62 19.17 15.30 -0.80
N TRP A 63 18.61 16.37 -1.31
CA TRP A 63 18.33 17.60 -0.55
C TRP A 63 17.07 17.50 0.31
N ASN A 64 16.25 16.48 0.07
CA ASN A 64 15.04 16.22 0.84
C ASN A 64 15.37 15.30 2.02
N CYS A 65 15.18 15.78 3.23
CA CYS A 65 15.46 15.06 4.48
C CYS A 65 14.34 14.11 4.88
N GLY A 66 13.20 14.14 4.19
CA GLY A 66 12.05 13.28 4.47
C GLY A 66 10.73 14.05 4.58
N CYS A 67 9.72 13.34 5.08
CA CYS A 67 8.38 13.90 5.27
C CYS A 67 7.71 13.36 6.53
N PHE A 68 6.69 14.07 6.98
CA PHE A 68 5.70 13.56 7.92
C PHE A 68 4.48 13.11 7.14
N GLN A 69 4.07 11.86 7.35
CA GLN A 69 2.88 11.33 6.69
C GLN A 69 1.62 11.77 7.43
N TRP A 70 0.62 12.19 6.71
CA TRP A 70 -0.72 12.40 7.19
C TRP A 70 -1.57 11.15 6.90
N ILE A 71 -1.90 10.30 7.85
CA ILE A 71 -1.60 10.45 9.27
C ILE A 71 -1.50 9.05 9.90
N ALA A 72 -1.14 8.92 11.18
CA ALA A 72 -1.04 7.62 11.83
C ALA A 72 -2.40 6.94 12.01
N PHE A 73 -3.43 7.69 12.44
CA PHE A 73 -4.74 7.16 12.81
C PHE A 73 -5.86 7.90 12.09
N ASP A 74 -6.87 7.18 11.63
CA ASP A 74 -8.13 7.81 11.25
C ASP A 74 -8.71 8.54 12.47
N HIS A 75 -9.27 9.71 12.27
CA HIS A 75 -9.79 10.55 13.36
C HIS A 75 -11.12 11.19 12.98
N ARG A 76 -11.83 11.65 13.99
CA ARG A 76 -13.06 12.45 13.79
C ARG A 76 -12.70 13.81 13.23
N GLY A 77 -13.51 14.31 12.33
CA GLY A 77 -13.23 15.51 11.55
C GLY A 77 -12.62 15.16 10.20
N GLU A 78 -12.45 16.14 9.33
CA GLU A 78 -11.99 15.98 7.95
C GLU A 78 -12.76 14.90 7.16
N ALA A 79 -13.99 14.69 7.56
CA ALA A 79 -14.89 13.70 6.96
C ALA A 79 -15.64 14.31 5.77
N ILE A 80 -15.73 13.55 4.70
CA ILE A 80 -16.60 13.85 3.57
C ILE A 80 -17.79 12.90 3.65
N TRP A 81 -18.99 13.46 3.81
CA TRP A 81 -20.22 12.67 3.86
C TRP A 81 -20.30 11.66 2.71
N PRO A 82 -20.67 10.38 2.97
CA PRO A 82 -21.27 9.84 4.21
C PRO A 82 -20.28 9.32 5.25
N ARG A 83 -18.97 9.49 5.09
CA ARG A 83 -17.99 9.09 6.11
C ARG A 83 -18.05 10.00 7.33
N LEU A 84 -17.86 9.40 8.50
CA LEU A 84 -17.90 10.11 9.79
C LEU A 84 -16.49 10.41 10.36
N SER A 85 -15.44 10.01 9.64
CA SER A 85 -14.04 10.19 10.03
C SER A 85 -13.18 10.48 8.82
N SER A 86 -11.98 11.00 9.05
CA SER A 86 -10.90 10.96 8.06
C SER A 86 -10.61 9.50 7.69
N ALA A 87 -9.99 9.29 6.53
CA ALA A 87 -9.62 7.96 6.08
C ALA A 87 -8.12 7.85 5.72
N SER A 88 -7.32 8.85 6.11
CA SER A 88 -5.91 8.93 5.73
C SER A 88 -4.96 8.21 6.68
N GLY A 89 -5.47 7.64 7.77
CA GLY A 89 -4.67 6.91 8.75
C GLY A 89 -4.05 5.63 8.22
N ALA A 90 -2.89 5.25 8.76
CA ALA A 90 -2.33 3.92 8.62
C ALA A 90 -3.07 2.88 9.50
N PHE A 91 -3.73 3.37 10.54
CA PHE A 91 -4.66 2.62 11.39
C PHE A 91 -6.06 3.23 11.28
N ASP A 92 -7.08 2.40 11.41
CA ASP A 92 -8.45 2.89 11.53
C ASP A 92 -8.73 3.46 12.94
N MET A 93 -9.95 3.99 13.16
CA MET A 93 -10.36 4.56 14.45
C MET A 93 -10.38 3.54 15.60
N PHE A 94 -10.35 2.24 15.29
CA PHE A 94 -10.31 1.15 16.25
C PHE A 94 -8.92 0.59 16.46
N LEU A 95 -7.88 1.30 15.97
CA LEU A 95 -6.48 0.92 16.00
C LEU A 95 -6.17 -0.37 15.22
N GLN A 96 -7.03 -0.74 14.28
CA GLN A 96 -6.75 -1.85 13.39
C GLN A 96 -5.85 -1.37 12.26
N LYS A 97 -4.84 -2.17 11.94
CA LYS A 97 -3.90 -1.90 10.84
C LYS A 97 -4.64 -1.89 9.51
N LYS A 98 -4.38 -0.88 8.71
CA LYS A 98 -4.80 -0.79 7.30
C LYS A 98 -3.65 -1.23 6.40
N ASP A 99 -3.89 -1.42 5.11
CA ASP A 99 -2.83 -1.81 4.18
C ASP A 99 -1.70 -0.78 4.12
N ALA A 100 -2.03 0.49 4.33
CA ALA A 100 -1.07 1.58 4.47
C ALA A 100 -0.05 1.38 5.60
N PHE A 101 -0.43 0.69 6.70
CA PHE A 101 0.52 0.31 7.75
C PHE A 101 1.55 -0.68 7.21
N TYR A 102 1.11 -1.71 6.51
CA TYR A 102 2.00 -2.74 5.97
C TYR A 102 2.88 -2.20 4.83
N GLN A 103 2.36 -1.26 4.04
CA GLN A 103 3.15 -0.54 3.05
C GLN A 103 4.30 0.23 3.72
N ASN A 104 4.01 0.99 4.79
CA ASN A 104 5.05 1.65 5.56
C ASN A 104 6.03 0.64 6.19
N LEU A 105 5.53 -0.45 6.74
CA LEU A 105 6.36 -1.50 7.33
C LEU A 105 7.35 -2.08 6.32
N SER A 106 6.93 -2.29 5.06
CA SER A 106 7.80 -2.79 3.99
C SER A 106 8.96 -1.83 3.64
N HIS A 107 8.86 -0.56 4.04
CA HIS A 107 9.90 0.45 3.79
C HIS A 107 10.79 0.72 5.01
N TRP A 108 10.27 0.48 6.22
CA TRP A 108 10.91 0.88 7.48
C TRP A 108 11.45 -0.30 8.30
N SER A 109 10.99 -1.55 8.03
CA SER A 109 11.46 -2.72 8.73
C SER A 109 12.71 -3.29 8.09
N ASP A 110 13.68 -3.72 8.91
CA ASP A 110 14.80 -4.55 8.50
C ASP A 110 14.44 -6.05 8.59
N GLU A 111 13.40 -6.41 9.33
CA GLU A 111 12.89 -7.77 9.42
C GLU A 111 12.09 -8.12 8.17
N PRO A 112 12.30 -9.30 7.57
CA PRO A 112 11.54 -9.75 6.42
C PRO A 112 10.03 -9.70 6.70
N MET A 113 9.29 -9.09 5.78
CA MET A 113 7.84 -8.99 5.90
C MET A 113 7.15 -9.19 4.55
N ILE A 114 5.95 -9.69 4.61
CA ILE A 114 5.01 -9.80 3.49
C ILE A 114 3.62 -9.38 3.98
N HIS A 115 2.84 -8.82 3.08
CA HIS A 115 1.42 -8.54 3.26
C HIS A 115 0.71 -8.60 1.92
N ILE A 116 -0.28 -9.49 1.82
CA ILE A 116 -1.12 -9.68 0.62
C ILE A 116 -2.39 -8.85 0.74
N LEU A 117 -2.75 -8.17 -0.32
CA LEU A 117 -4.04 -7.50 -0.44
C LEU A 117 -4.61 -7.68 -1.86
N PRO A 118 -5.94 -7.78 -2.01
CA PRO A 118 -6.99 -7.81 -1.00
C PRO A 118 -7.04 -9.12 -0.21
N HIS A 119 -7.93 -9.19 0.79
CA HIS A 119 -8.33 -10.47 1.34
C HIS A 119 -8.86 -11.39 0.24
N TRP A 120 -8.69 -12.71 0.39
CA TRP A 120 -9.09 -13.69 -0.61
C TRP A 120 -10.47 -14.32 -0.30
N ASN A 121 -11.48 -13.47 -0.11
CA ASN A 121 -12.85 -13.87 0.21
C ASN A 121 -13.85 -13.12 -0.67
N HIS A 122 -13.97 -13.54 -1.92
CA HIS A 122 -14.80 -12.90 -2.94
C HIS A 122 -15.89 -13.86 -3.46
N LYS A 123 -16.65 -14.46 -2.53
CA LYS A 123 -17.74 -15.40 -2.86
C LYS A 123 -18.67 -14.82 -3.91
N GLY A 124 -18.90 -15.58 -4.99
CA GLY A 124 -19.75 -15.19 -6.11
C GLY A 124 -19.01 -14.40 -7.20
N MET A 125 -17.69 -14.27 -7.10
CA MET A 125 -16.85 -13.63 -8.12
C MET A 125 -15.97 -14.64 -8.88
N GLU A 126 -16.33 -15.92 -8.89
CA GLU A 126 -15.55 -16.97 -9.53
C GLU A 126 -15.26 -16.62 -11.00
N GLY A 127 -13.97 -16.63 -11.37
CA GLY A 127 -13.49 -16.26 -12.70
C GLY A 127 -13.32 -14.76 -12.95
N VAL A 128 -13.77 -13.89 -12.05
CA VAL A 128 -13.57 -12.44 -12.17
C VAL A 128 -12.12 -12.09 -11.81
N PRO A 129 -11.40 -11.31 -12.63
CA PRO A 129 -10.04 -10.89 -12.30
C PRO A 129 -10.02 -10.06 -11.02
N VAL A 130 -9.15 -10.45 -10.08
CA VAL A 130 -8.84 -9.71 -8.86
C VAL A 130 -7.41 -9.20 -8.96
N ASN A 131 -7.25 -7.91 -8.80
CA ASN A 131 -5.95 -7.27 -8.78
C ASN A 131 -5.33 -7.44 -7.39
N VAL A 132 -4.36 -8.33 -7.28
CA VAL A 132 -3.64 -8.66 -6.04
C VAL A 132 -2.35 -7.87 -5.97
N TRP A 133 -2.15 -7.22 -4.84
CA TRP A 133 -0.90 -6.54 -4.50
C TRP A 133 -0.19 -7.26 -3.36
N VAL A 134 1.12 -7.16 -3.37
CA VAL A 134 1.96 -7.64 -2.26
C VAL A 134 2.93 -6.56 -1.86
N TYR A 135 2.90 -6.18 -0.58
CA TYR A 135 3.93 -5.36 0.05
C TYR A 135 4.97 -6.26 0.68
N THR A 136 6.22 -6.06 0.36
CA THR A 136 7.34 -6.82 0.94
C THR A 136 8.63 -6.01 0.89
N ASN A 137 9.55 -6.30 1.81
CA ASN A 137 10.93 -5.83 1.79
C ASN A 137 11.92 -6.94 1.39
N CYS A 138 11.43 -8.12 1.01
CA CYS A 138 12.26 -9.19 0.47
C CYS A 138 12.74 -8.85 -0.94
N GLU A 139 13.84 -9.46 -1.38
CA GLU A 139 14.41 -9.26 -2.74
C GLU A 139 13.48 -9.74 -3.83
N GLU A 140 12.76 -10.84 -3.56
CA GLU A 140 11.79 -11.44 -4.48
C GLU A 140 10.61 -12.00 -3.71
N CYS A 141 9.47 -12.08 -4.40
CA CYS A 141 8.26 -12.71 -3.88
C CYS A 141 7.62 -13.61 -4.93
N GLU A 142 7.14 -14.75 -4.51
CA GLU A 142 6.37 -15.68 -5.31
C GLU A 142 4.97 -15.83 -4.73
N LEU A 143 3.97 -15.72 -5.59
CA LEU A 143 2.56 -15.83 -5.22
C LEU A 143 2.02 -17.21 -5.63
N PHE A 144 1.19 -17.78 -4.77
CA PHE A 144 0.58 -19.09 -5.00
C PHE A 144 -0.93 -19.03 -4.79
N LEU A 145 -1.67 -19.72 -5.63
CA LEU A 145 -3.10 -19.98 -5.44
C LEU A 145 -3.32 -21.49 -5.38
N ASN A 146 -3.90 -21.95 -4.29
CA ASN A 146 -4.14 -23.39 -4.05
C ASN A 146 -2.88 -24.26 -4.22
N GLY A 147 -1.71 -23.73 -3.83
CA GLY A 147 -0.41 -24.39 -3.96
C GLY A 147 0.20 -24.35 -5.37
N GLN A 148 -0.49 -23.76 -6.35
CA GLN A 148 0.06 -23.54 -7.67
C GLN A 148 0.74 -22.17 -7.75
N SER A 149 2.01 -22.14 -8.19
CA SER A 149 2.75 -20.90 -8.40
C SER A 149 2.13 -20.05 -9.49
N LEU A 150 1.96 -18.77 -9.19
CA LEU A 150 1.54 -17.72 -10.13
C LEU A 150 2.73 -16.89 -10.61
N GLY A 151 3.93 -17.34 -10.30
CA GLY A 151 5.18 -16.76 -10.70
C GLY A 151 5.88 -15.95 -9.61
N ARG A 152 7.21 -15.95 -9.70
CA ARG A 152 8.12 -15.21 -8.82
C ARG A 152 8.49 -13.88 -9.47
N ARG A 153 8.48 -12.80 -8.69
CA ARG A 153 8.78 -11.45 -9.14
C ARG A 153 9.84 -10.81 -8.25
N LYS A 154 10.72 -10.04 -8.88
CA LYS A 154 11.73 -9.24 -8.19
C LYS A 154 11.08 -7.99 -7.62
N THR A 155 11.43 -7.67 -6.38
CA THR A 155 10.96 -6.46 -5.70
C THR A 155 11.82 -5.27 -6.09
N GLU A 156 11.18 -4.19 -6.47
CA GLU A 156 11.83 -2.89 -6.56
C GLU A 156 11.56 -2.11 -5.28
N LYS A 157 12.58 -1.46 -4.76
CA LYS A 157 12.46 -0.71 -3.52
C LYS A 157 11.40 0.41 -3.64
N TYR A 158 10.54 0.53 -2.64
CA TYR A 158 9.41 1.47 -2.59
C TYR A 158 8.34 1.21 -3.64
N THR A 159 8.16 -0.05 -4.08
CA THR A 159 7.05 -0.46 -4.92
C THR A 159 6.29 -1.61 -4.29
N HIS A 160 5.07 -1.83 -4.76
CA HIS A 160 4.36 -3.08 -4.55
C HIS A 160 4.63 -4.04 -5.71
N LEU A 161 4.36 -5.32 -5.49
CA LEU A 161 4.23 -6.32 -6.55
C LEU A 161 2.75 -6.52 -6.86
N GLU A 162 2.42 -6.83 -8.12
CA GLU A 162 1.04 -6.84 -8.59
C GLU A 162 0.77 -8.04 -9.48
N TRP A 163 -0.37 -8.72 -9.29
CA TRP A 163 -0.88 -9.81 -10.14
C TRP A 163 -2.37 -9.62 -10.40
N ASP A 164 -2.80 -9.82 -11.64
CA ASP A 164 -4.21 -9.96 -11.99
C ASP A 164 -4.56 -11.43 -12.06
N ILE A 165 -5.41 -11.90 -11.15
CA ILE A 165 -5.71 -13.32 -10.97
C ILE A 165 -7.22 -13.52 -11.05
N PRO A 166 -7.71 -14.40 -11.94
CA PRO A 166 -9.11 -14.83 -11.89
C PRO A 166 -9.42 -15.44 -10.51
N PHE A 167 -10.45 -14.93 -9.84
CA PHE A 167 -10.81 -15.44 -8.53
C PHE A 167 -11.21 -16.91 -8.59
N GLU A 168 -10.57 -17.69 -7.76
CA GLU A 168 -10.90 -19.10 -7.48
C GLU A 168 -10.90 -19.26 -5.95
N ALA A 169 -11.92 -19.93 -5.43
CA ALA A 169 -12.01 -20.19 -4.00
C ALA A 169 -10.85 -21.05 -3.52
N GLY A 170 -10.26 -20.68 -2.39
CA GLY A 170 -9.13 -21.42 -1.83
C GLY A 170 -8.17 -20.55 -1.05
N LYS A 171 -6.90 -20.92 -1.05
CA LYS A 171 -5.84 -20.26 -0.29
C LYS A 171 -4.90 -19.51 -1.22
N LEU A 172 -4.79 -18.20 -0.99
CA LEU A 172 -3.77 -17.35 -1.61
C LEU A 172 -2.61 -17.22 -0.62
N GLU A 173 -1.39 -17.45 -1.07
CA GLU A 173 -0.17 -17.44 -0.26
C GLU A 173 0.93 -16.69 -0.98
N ALA A 174 1.81 -16.03 -0.23
CA ALA A 174 3.00 -15.41 -0.77
C ALA A 174 4.25 -15.84 0.02
N ILE A 175 5.34 -16.07 -0.69
CA ILE A 175 6.64 -16.43 -0.12
C ILE A 175 7.66 -15.38 -0.52
N GLY A 176 8.31 -14.77 0.45
CA GLY A 176 9.41 -13.83 0.27
C GLY A 176 10.76 -14.52 0.34
N TYR A 177 11.67 -14.10 -0.52
CA TYR A 177 13.00 -14.68 -0.64
C TYR A 177 14.08 -13.61 -0.51
N ASN A 178 15.13 -13.93 0.25
CA ASN A 178 16.40 -13.21 0.29
C ASN A 178 17.53 -14.20 0.02
N ASP A 179 18.50 -13.84 -0.81
CA ASP A 179 19.59 -14.74 -1.22
C ASP A 179 19.09 -16.13 -1.72
N ASN A 180 17.97 -16.14 -2.44
CA ASN A 180 17.28 -17.36 -2.92
C ASN A 180 16.79 -18.31 -1.81
N LYS A 181 16.74 -17.88 -0.56
CA LYS A 181 16.19 -18.64 0.57
C LYS A 181 14.87 -18.04 1.01
N VAL A 182 13.96 -18.88 1.47
CA VAL A 182 12.71 -18.42 2.09
C VAL A 182 13.06 -17.58 3.31
N ALA A 183 12.58 -16.34 3.31
CA ALA A 183 12.78 -15.39 4.40
C ALA A 183 11.50 -15.22 5.22
N VAL A 184 10.32 -15.21 4.56
CA VAL A 184 9.02 -15.04 5.21
C VAL A 184 7.92 -15.63 4.33
N GLN A 185 6.80 -16.02 4.94
CA GLN A 185 5.60 -16.51 4.27
C GLN A 185 4.34 -15.91 4.92
N ASP A 186 3.34 -15.53 4.09
CA ASP A 186 2.02 -15.03 4.48
C ASP A 186 0.91 -15.87 3.81
#